data_9f3fbcd5bc897c64c4b3228d4ba09f49
#
_entry.id   9f3fbcd5bc897c64c4b3228d4ba09f49
#
_cell.length_a   1.000
_cell.length_b   1.000
_cell.length_c   1.000
_cell.angle_alpha   90.00
_cell.angle_beta   90.00
_cell.angle_gamma   90.00
#
_symmetry.space_group_name_H-M   'P 1'
#
loop_
_entity.id
_entity.type
_entity.pdbx_description
1 polymer ?
#
loop_
_entity_poly.entity_id
_entity_poly.type
_entity_poly.pdbx_seq_one_letter_code
_entity_poly.pdbx_strand_id
1 'polypeptide(L)'
;MQITLWVLSFIVILAGAGIVYQLAGSNRDRRRYSGAGRWVTIGKGRCIYIREEGLRQNGASRPTVLFESGIGATSLNWRQVQQAVSRFTATASYDRIGMGFSSPSRTARTPVNIARELHDLLEEAGVKPPYVLVGHSFGGLVMRRYALLFPEDVSGVVLVDPMRCEEWPPLDPSKQSQLDLGRRLIRYAHPIAVCGLTRLAVTSLFRRSKRLSGNLDGATVAGGRHVIDRITNEVGKMPREVWPVVAAHWSRPSFYSGVRSHIKSIPDTVREMHQAEPIREIPVTILTPGISTPLSQELLSRIGDNVQQVIAPASEHWIHLDEPDLVISSIRAMVTAAATEPVAVSV
;
A
#
# COMPACT_ATOMS: atom_id res chain seq x y z
N MET A 1 27.94 -41.26 -8.57
CA MET A 1 26.78 -41.13 -9.45
C MET A 1 25.46 -41.49 -8.75
N GLN A 2 25.30 -42.65 -8.11
CA GLN A 2 24.06 -43.03 -7.37
C GLN A 2 23.72 -42.07 -6.23
N ILE A 3 24.67 -41.69 -5.35
CA ILE A 3 24.43 -40.79 -4.20
C ILE A 3 23.94 -39.43 -4.70
N THR A 4 24.51 -38.91 -5.80
CA THR A 4 24.10 -37.62 -6.40
C THR A 4 22.63 -37.69 -6.90
N LEU A 5 22.24 -38.79 -7.51
CA LEU A 5 20.84 -39.03 -7.95
C LEU A 5 19.88 -39.09 -6.77
N TRP A 6 20.23 -39.76 -5.66
CA TRP A 6 19.40 -39.80 -4.46
C TRP A 6 19.23 -38.42 -3.82
N VAL A 7 20.30 -37.62 -3.73
CA VAL A 7 20.24 -36.26 -3.21
C VAL A 7 19.36 -35.36 -4.07
N LEU A 8 19.52 -35.43 -5.41
CA LEU A 8 18.68 -34.68 -6.34
C LEU A 8 17.22 -35.09 -6.23
N SER A 9 16.92 -36.39 -6.19
CA SER A 9 15.57 -36.90 -6.01
C SER A 9 14.93 -36.39 -4.71
N PHE A 10 15.70 -36.44 -3.62
CA PHE A 10 15.23 -35.93 -2.31
C PHE A 10 14.92 -34.43 -2.35
N ILE A 11 15.78 -33.62 -2.99
CA ILE A 11 15.55 -32.18 -3.15
C ILE A 11 14.26 -31.92 -3.97
N VAL A 12 14.04 -32.65 -5.06
CA VAL A 12 12.84 -32.52 -5.90
C VAL A 12 11.57 -32.90 -5.11
N ILE A 13 11.61 -33.96 -4.34
CA ILE A 13 10.49 -34.37 -3.47
C ILE A 13 10.18 -33.31 -2.42
N LEU A 14 11.20 -32.77 -1.76
CA LEU A 14 11.02 -31.69 -0.77
C LEU A 14 10.44 -30.42 -1.42
N ALA A 15 10.94 -30.04 -2.60
CA ALA A 15 10.41 -28.89 -3.33
C ALA A 15 8.94 -29.11 -3.73
N GLY A 16 8.59 -30.31 -4.22
CA GLY A 16 7.22 -30.69 -4.56
C GLY A 16 6.29 -30.63 -3.34
N ALA A 17 6.69 -31.20 -2.21
CA ALA A 17 5.94 -31.13 -0.95
C ALA A 17 5.76 -29.68 -0.48
N GLY A 18 6.79 -28.85 -0.60
CA GLY A 18 6.75 -27.44 -0.28
C GLY A 18 5.76 -26.65 -1.16
N ILE A 19 5.72 -26.93 -2.46
CA ILE A 19 4.75 -26.34 -3.41
C ILE A 19 3.31 -26.70 -3.00
N VAL A 20 3.05 -27.99 -2.73
CA VAL A 20 1.72 -28.44 -2.28
C VAL A 20 1.32 -27.75 -0.97
N TYR A 21 2.24 -27.68 0.00
CA TYR A 21 2.03 -26.98 1.26
C TYR A 21 1.69 -25.49 1.04
N GLN A 22 2.43 -24.82 0.13
CA GLN A 22 2.20 -23.41 -0.21
C GLN A 22 0.83 -23.19 -0.87
N LEU A 23 0.46 -24.03 -1.82
CA LEU A 23 -0.83 -23.93 -2.54
C LEU A 23 -2.00 -24.18 -1.57
N ALA A 24 -1.94 -25.25 -0.78
CA ALA A 24 -2.95 -25.58 0.22
C ALA A 24 -3.10 -24.44 1.26
N GLY A 25 -1.96 -23.92 1.75
CA GLY A 25 -1.93 -22.79 2.68
C GLY A 25 -2.54 -21.52 2.08
N SER A 26 -2.18 -21.17 0.84
CA SER A 26 -2.73 -20.01 0.17
C SER A 26 -4.25 -20.10 -0.07
N ASN A 27 -4.74 -21.27 -0.44
CA ASN A 27 -6.18 -21.51 -0.62
C ASN A 27 -6.94 -21.43 0.70
N ARG A 28 -6.38 -22.00 1.77
CA ARG A 28 -6.96 -21.91 3.12
C ARG A 28 -7.02 -20.47 3.60
N ASP A 29 -5.95 -19.69 3.44
CA ASP A 29 -5.88 -18.30 3.86
C ASP A 29 -6.89 -17.45 3.10
N ARG A 30 -7.00 -17.66 1.77
CA ARG A 30 -7.99 -16.97 0.95
C ARG A 30 -9.42 -17.21 1.45
N ARG A 31 -9.78 -18.49 1.70
CA ARG A 31 -11.12 -18.83 2.23
C ARG A 31 -11.38 -18.23 3.60
N ARG A 32 -10.35 -18.17 4.45
CA ARG A 32 -10.49 -17.74 5.85
C ARG A 32 -10.55 -16.24 6.02
N TYR A 33 -9.80 -15.47 5.22
CA TYR A 33 -9.52 -14.06 5.50
C TYR A 33 -10.11 -13.07 4.49
N SER A 34 -10.70 -13.53 3.40
CA SER A 34 -11.23 -12.63 2.36
C SER A 34 -12.68 -12.21 2.57
N GLY A 35 -13.33 -12.66 3.63
CA GLY A 35 -14.75 -12.40 3.88
C GLY A 35 -15.11 -10.95 4.22
N ALA A 36 -14.11 -10.09 4.47
CA ALA A 36 -14.33 -8.68 4.81
C ALA A 36 -14.39 -7.73 3.59
N GLY A 37 -14.26 -8.25 2.38
CA GLY A 37 -14.34 -7.51 1.13
C GLY A 37 -14.80 -8.41 0.00
N ARG A 38 -14.70 -7.92 -1.24
CA ARG A 38 -15.10 -8.66 -2.45
C ARG A 38 -14.06 -8.53 -3.55
N TRP A 39 -14.12 -9.44 -4.53
CA TRP A 39 -13.33 -9.32 -5.75
C TRP A 39 -14.14 -8.66 -6.84
N VAL A 40 -13.52 -7.70 -7.51
CA VAL A 40 -14.04 -7.03 -8.69
C VAL A 40 -13.15 -7.39 -9.86
N THR A 41 -13.76 -7.81 -10.96
CA THR A 41 -13.03 -8.15 -12.19
C THR A 41 -12.95 -6.92 -13.07
N ILE A 42 -11.73 -6.50 -13.39
CA ILE A 42 -11.45 -5.43 -14.34
C ILE A 42 -10.87 -5.99 -15.63
N GLY A 43 -10.71 -5.16 -16.63
CA GLY A 43 -10.28 -5.54 -17.98
C GLY A 43 -9.29 -6.70 -18.07
N LYS A 44 -9.48 -7.59 -19.03
CA LYS A 44 -8.71 -8.85 -19.28
C LYS A 44 -8.77 -9.86 -18.12
N GLY A 45 -9.86 -9.88 -17.33
CA GLY A 45 -10.09 -10.86 -16.28
C GLY A 45 -9.19 -10.73 -15.05
N ARG A 46 -8.64 -9.54 -14.79
CA ARG A 46 -7.85 -9.25 -13.59
C ARG A 46 -8.79 -8.98 -12.41
N CYS A 47 -8.62 -9.69 -11.31
CA CYS A 47 -9.43 -9.50 -10.11
C CYS A 47 -8.69 -8.63 -9.10
N ILE A 48 -9.37 -7.59 -8.61
CA ILE A 48 -8.90 -6.72 -7.52
C ILE A 48 -9.78 -6.95 -6.30
N TYR A 49 -9.15 -7.12 -5.15
CA TYR A 49 -9.85 -7.22 -3.88
C TYR A 49 -10.08 -5.84 -3.30
N ILE A 50 -11.34 -5.50 -3.02
CA ILE A 50 -11.77 -4.21 -2.47
C ILE A 50 -12.54 -4.42 -1.17
N ARG A 51 -12.39 -3.48 -0.24
CA ARG A 51 -13.14 -3.38 1.02
C ARG A 51 -13.84 -2.04 1.05
N GLU A 52 -15.15 -2.09 1.17
CA GLU A 52 -16.02 -0.92 1.28
C GLU A 52 -16.63 -0.92 2.68
N GLU A 53 -16.61 0.23 3.34
CA GLU A 53 -17.21 0.42 4.67
C GLU A 53 -17.93 1.77 4.73
N GLY A 54 -18.90 1.87 5.62
CA GLY A 54 -19.75 3.06 5.75
C GLY A 54 -20.90 3.08 4.74
N LEU A 55 -21.95 3.80 5.08
CA LEU A 55 -23.10 3.98 4.21
C LEU A 55 -23.01 5.33 3.52
N ARG A 56 -23.34 5.38 2.24
CA ARG A 56 -23.74 6.63 1.60
C ARG A 56 -25.05 7.07 2.27
N GLN A 57 -25.02 8.16 2.99
CA GLN A 57 -26.23 8.74 3.55
C GLN A 57 -27.10 9.22 2.38
N ASN A 58 -28.32 8.69 2.24
CA ASN A 58 -29.28 9.12 1.25
C ASN A 58 -29.51 10.62 1.40
N GLY A 59 -29.21 11.39 0.34
CA GLY A 59 -29.42 12.84 0.28
C GLY A 59 -28.24 13.71 0.71
N ALA A 60 -27.16 13.16 1.29
CA ALA A 60 -25.94 13.94 1.55
C ALA A 60 -24.90 13.68 0.47
N SER A 61 -24.49 14.73 -0.25
CA SER A 61 -23.44 14.69 -1.28
C SER A 61 -22.02 14.59 -0.67
N ARG A 62 -21.82 13.64 0.26
CA ARG A 62 -20.51 13.45 0.86
C ARG A 62 -19.61 12.60 -0.04
N PRO A 63 -18.34 12.99 -0.22
CA PRO A 63 -17.41 12.22 -1.04
C PRO A 63 -17.11 10.86 -0.42
N THR A 64 -16.81 9.86 -1.27
CA THR A 64 -16.25 8.58 -0.83
C THR A 64 -14.75 8.74 -0.60
N VAL A 65 -14.24 8.26 0.54
CA VAL A 65 -12.80 8.29 0.86
C VAL A 65 -12.14 7.03 0.31
N LEU A 66 -11.14 7.21 -0.56
CA LEU A 66 -10.37 6.13 -1.18
C LEU A 66 -8.98 6.03 -0.55
N PHE A 67 -8.60 4.84 -0.09
CA PHE A 67 -7.31 4.61 0.57
C PHE A 67 -6.35 3.83 -0.31
N GLU A 68 -5.14 4.36 -0.49
CA GLU A 68 -4.04 3.74 -1.24
C GLU A 68 -2.80 3.57 -0.36
N SER A 69 -2.24 2.36 -0.35
CA SER A 69 -1.15 1.98 0.54
C SER A 69 0.24 2.18 -0.09
N GLY A 70 1.30 2.13 0.71
CA GLY A 70 2.70 2.14 0.26
C GLY A 70 3.13 0.86 -0.48
N ILE A 71 4.40 0.78 -0.89
CA ILE A 71 4.98 -0.44 -1.49
C ILE A 71 5.03 -1.55 -0.44
N GLY A 72 4.55 -2.75 -0.79
CA GLY A 72 4.53 -3.89 0.12
C GLY A 72 3.38 -3.89 1.13
N ALA A 73 2.62 -2.80 1.22
CA ALA A 73 1.45 -2.67 2.06
C ALA A 73 0.16 -3.06 1.30
N THR A 74 -0.93 -3.25 2.04
CA THR A 74 -2.24 -3.64 1.51
C THR A 74 -3.34 -2.80 2.17
N SER A 75 -4.60 -3.00 1.79
CA SER A 75 -5.76 -2.37 2.42
C SER A 75 -5.78 -2.50 3.95
N LEU A 76 -5.11 -3.51 4.51
CA LEU A 76 -5.04 -3.75 5.95
C LEU A 76 -4.33 -2.64 6.73
N ASN A 77 -3.39 -1.92 6.10
CA ASN A 77 -2.68 -0.82 6.74
C ASN A 77 -3.62 0.33 7.12
N TRP A 78 -4.72 0.46 6.39
CA TRP A 78 -5.74 1.47 6.63
C TRP A 78 -6.85 1.04 7.59
N ARG A 79 -6.80 -0.21 8.09
CA ARG A 79 -7.90 -0.82 8.84
C ARG A 79 -8.45 0.07 9.95
N GLN A 80 -7.60 0.63 10.80
CA GLN A 80 -7.98 1.49 11.91
C GLN A 80 -8.59 2.82 11.43
N VAL A 81 -7.90 3.49 10.51
CA VAL A 81 -8.35 4.78 9.95
C VAL A 81 -9.63 4.60 9.15
N GLN A 82 -9.70 3.58 8.27
CA GLN A 82 -10.89 3.30 7.46
C GLN A 82 -12.12 3.06 8.34
N GLN A 83 -11.99 2.26 9.39
CA GLN A 83 -13.08 1.95 10.31
C GLN A 83 -13.59 3.21 11.06
N ALA A 84 -12.70 4.14 11.40
CA ALA A 84 -13.08 5.39 12.04
C ALA A 84 -13.75 6.37 11.04
N VAL A 85 -13.20 6.47 9.82
CA VAL A 85 -13.73 7.34 8.75
C VAL A 85 -15.09 6.83 8.25
N SER A 86 -15.30 5.52 8.20
CA SER A 86 -16.57 4.90 7.77
C SER A 86 -17.76 5.27 8.64
N ARG A 87 -17.54 5.80 9.85
CA ARG A 87 -18.61 6.29 10.74
C ARG A 87 -19.25 7.60 10.25
N PHE A 88 -18.58 8.35 9.36
CA PHE A 88 -19.09 9.63 8.90
C PHE A 88 -19.17 9.79 7.38
N THR A 89 -18.55 8.89 6.59
CA THR A 89 -18.69 8.86 5.13
C THR A 89 -18.41 7.46 4.58
N ALA A 90 -18.78 7.20 3.31
CA ALA A 90 -18.42 5.96 2.63
C ALA A 90 -16.90 5.91 2.39
N THR A 91 -16.34 4.71 2.46
CA THR A 91 -14.90 4.48 2.30
C THR A 91 -14.62 3.27 1.44
N ALA A 92 -13.54 3.29 0.69
CA ALA A 92 -13.02 2.12 0.00
C ALA A 92 -11.49 2.03 0.14
N SER A 93 -10.99 0.82 0.42
CA SER A 93 -9.58 0.47 0.33
C SER A 93 -9.43 -0.79 -0.51
N TYR A 94 -8.29 -0.99 -1.14
CA TYR A 94 -8.11 -2.11 -2.05
C TYR A 94 -6.70 -2.66 -2.00
N ASP A 95 -6.56 -3.90 -2.44
CA ASP A 95 -5.25 -4.51 -2.63
C ASP A 95 -4.85 -4.32 -4.10
N ARG A 96 -3.77 -3.58 -4.36
CA ARG A 96 -3.25 -3.40 -5.73
C ARG A 96 -3.00 -4.73 -6.41
N ILE A 97 -3.15 -4.77 -7.75
CA ILE A 97 -2.71 -5.92 -8.54
C ILE A 97 -1.25 -6.27 -8.20
N GLY A 98 -1.00 -7.52 -7.85
CA GLY A 98 0.26 -8.03 -7.35
C GLY A 98 0.39 -8.06 -5.84
N MET A 99 -0.55 -7.49 -5.08
CA MET A 99 -0.56 -7.43 -3.63
C MET A 99 -1.77 -8.14 -3.01
N GLY A 100 -1.70 -8.46 -1.73
CA GLY A 100 -2.80 -8.98 -0.94
C GLY A 100 -3.52 -10.16 -1.58
N PHE A 101 -4.84 -10.04 -1.72
CA PHE A 101 -5.69 -11.05 -2.36
C PHE A 101 -5.95 -10.79 -3.85
N SER A 102 -5.43 -9.70 -4.41
CA SER A 102 -5.59 -9.36 -5.82
C SER A 102 -4.76 -10.27 -6.75
N SER A 103 -5.10 -10.25 -8.04
CA SER A 103 -4.42 -10.99 -9.09
C SER A 103 -2.93 -10.61 -9.19
N PRO A 104 -2.05 -11.52 -9.64
CA PRO A 104 -0.65 -11.19 -9.92
C PRO A 104 -0.53 -10.10 -10.99
N SER A 105 0.48 -9.22 -10.85
CA SER A 105 0.74 -8.16 -11.81
C SER A 105 1.52 -8.67 -13.04
N ARG A 106 1.11 -8.20 -14.22
CA ARG A 106 1.81 -8.40 -15.49
C ARG A 106 2.23 -7.08 -16.15
N THR A 107 1.83 -5.94 -15.56
CA THR A 107 2.11 -4.58 -16.03
C THR A 107 3.13 -3.89 -15.15
N ALA A 108 3.85 -2.90 -15.67
CA ALA A 108 4.72 -2.04 -14.88
C ALA A 108 3.90 -1.33 -13.77
N ARG A 109 4.45 -1.28 -12.57
CA ARG A 109 3.76 -0.70 -11.40
C ARG A 109 4.09 0.77 -11.23
N THR A 110 3.87 1.55 -12.29
CA THR A 110 3.99 3.01 -12.26
C THR A 110 2.69 3.64 -11.75
N PRO A 111 2.72 4.87 -11.20
CA PRO A 111 1.54 5.56 -10.72
C PRO A 111 0.43 5.67 -11.77
N VAL A 112 0.76 5.97 -13.04
CA VAL A 112 -0.24 6.06 -14.10
C VAL A 112 -0.98 4.75 -14.35
N ASN A 113 -0.26 3.62 -14.37
CA ASN A 113 -0.89 2.33 -14.61
C ASN A 113 -1.78 1.92 -13.43
N ILE A 114 -1.35 2.22 -12.20
CA ILE A 114 -2.12 1.89 -11.00
C ILE A 114 -3.34 2.82 -10.88
N ALA A 115 -3.21 4.11 -11.18
CA ALA A 115 -4.33 5.06 -11.18
C ALA A 115 -5.44 4.67 -12.17
N ARG A 116 -5.06 4.22 -13.39
CA ARG A 116 -6.02 3.69 -14.36
C ARG A 116 -6.68 2.40 -13.89
N GLU A 117 -5.91 1.47 -13.30
CA GLU A 117 -6.48 0.24 -12.72
C GLU A 117 -7.42 0.54 -11.55
N LEU A 118 -7.16 1.59 -10.76
CA LEU A 118 -8.06 2.06 -9.71
C LEU A 118 -9.34 2.65 -10.31
N HIS A 119 -9.25 3.43 -11.37
CA HIS A 119 -10.42 3.98 -12.05
C HIS A 119 -11.32 2.87 -12.61
N ASP A 120 -10.74 1.92 -13.36
CA ASP A 120 -11.45 0.72 -13.83
C ASP A 120 -12.12 -0.04 -12.66
N LEU A 121 -11.41 -0.16 -11.52
CA LEU A 121 -11.94 -0.82 -10.32
C LEU A 121 -13.17 -0.10 -9.77
N LEU A 122 -13.11 1.23 -9.65
CA LEU A 122 -14.20 2.03 -9.07
C LEU A 122 -15.44 2.01 -9.95
N GLU A 123 -15.27 2.07 -11.27
CA GLU A 123 -16.36 1.93 -12.23
C GLU A 123 -17.04 0.56 -12.11
N GLU A 124 -16.28 -0.54 -12.19
CA GLU A 124 -16.79 -1.91 -12.11
C GLU A 124 -17.35 -2.26 -10.71
N ALA A 125 -16.80 -1.65 -9.66
CA ALA A 125 -17.30 -1.79 -8.30
C ALA A 125 -18.59 -1.01 -8.06
N GLY A 126 -18.93 -0.04 -8.92
CA GLY A 126 -20.06 0.88 -8.72
C GLY A 126 -19.81 1.91 -7.62
N VAL A 127 -18.55 2.16 -7.27
CA VAL A 127 -18.17 3.23 -6.32
C VAL A 127 -18.21 4.56 -7.06
N LYS A 128 -19.08 5.46 -6.63
CA LYS A 128 -19.35 6.71 -7.36
C LYS A 128 -18.56 7.89 -6.79
N PRO A 129 -18.09 8.84 -7.65
CA PRO A 129 -17.54 10.11 -7.20
C PRO A 129 -18.61 11.00 -6.52
N PRO A 130 -18.20 12.14 -5.89
CA PRO A 130 -16.83 12.61 -5.79
C PRO A 130 -15.99 11.82 -4.77
N TYR A 131 -14.65 11.88 -4.94
CA TYR A 131 -13.71 11.17 -4.07
C TYR A 131 -12.83 12.13 -3.25
N VAL A 132 -12.55 11.76 -2.00
CA VAL A 132 -11.37 12.23 -1.26
C VAL A 132 -10.32 11.14 -1.32
N LEU A 133 -9.19 11.43 -1.96
CA LEU A 133 -8.09 10.50 -2.17
C LEU A 133 -7.13 10.54 -0.99
N VAL A 134 -6.83 9.39 -0.40
CA VAL A 134 -5.88 9.27 0.72
C VAL A 134 -4.78 8.30 0.35
N GLY A 135 -3.51 8.76 0.29
CA GLY A 135 -2.40 7.95 -0.15
C GLY A 135 -1.19 8.01 0.78
N HIS A 136 -0.64 6.85 1.17
CA HIS A 136 0.57 6.76 1.99
C HIS A 136 1.79 6.43 1.14
N SER A 137 2.90 7.14 1.34
CA SER A 137 4.19 6.84 0.72
C SER A 137 4.07 6.79 -0.82
N PHE A 138 4.41 5.69 -1.46
CA PHE A 138 4.19 5.45 -2.89
C PHE A 138 2.70 5.59 -3.29
N GLY A 139 1.77 5.23 -2.41
CA GLY A 139 0.33 5.44 -2.62
C GLY A 139 -0.02 6.92 -2.79
N GLY A 140 0.72 7.82 -2.17
CA GLY A 140 0.57 9.26 -2.39
C GLY A 140 0.85 9.67 -3.84
N LEU A 141 1.84 9.04 -4.50
CA LEU A 141 2.11 9.28 -5.93
C LEU A 141 0.99 8.76 -6.82
N VAL A 142 0.42 7.61 -6.47
CA VAL A 142 -0.74 7.04 -7.19
C VAL A 142 -1.94 7.96 -7.09
N MET A 143 -2.26 8.45 -5.89
CA MET A 143 -3.39 9.35 -5.65
C MET A 143 -3.19 10.71 -6.32
N ARG A 144 -1.96 11.26 -6.29
CA ARG A 144 -1.61 12.46 -7.06
C ARG A 144 -1.82 12.23 -8.56
N ARG A 145 -1.39 11.09 -9.09
CA ARG A 145 -1.58 10.77 -10.50
C ARG A 145 -3.05 10.55 -10.85
N TYR A 146 -3.85 9.96 -9.96
CA TYR A 146 -5.30 9.81 -10.14
C TYR A 146 -5.97 11.18 -10.26
N ALA A 147 -5.69 12.09 -9.32
CA ALA A 147 -6.25 13.46 -9.35
C ALA A 147 -5.90 14.23 -10.63
N LEU A 148 -4.73 13.96 -11.22
CA LEU A 148 -4.33 14.58 -12.50
C LEU A 148 -4.98 13.93 -13.73
N LEU A 149 -5.36 12.66 -13.67
CA LEU A 149 -5.99 11.96 -14.79
C LEU A 149 -7.51 12.10 -14.80
N PHE A 150 -8.12 12.22 -13.62
CA PHE A 150 -9.57 12.24 -13.41
C PHE A 150 -9.94 13.35 -12.41
N PRO A 151 -9.59 14.63 -12.70
CA PRO A 151 -9.80 15.72 -11.76
C PRO A 151 -11.28 15.96 -11.42
N GLU A 152 -12.19 15.69 -12.36
CA GLU A 152 -13.64 15.83 -12.20
C GLU A 152 -14.23 14.88 -11.14
N ASP A 153 -13.56 13.77 -10.85
CA ASP A 153 -13.99 12.81 -9.85
C ASP A 153 -13.50 13.17 -8.44
N VAL A 154 -12.58 14.14 -8.29
CA VAL A 154 -11.83 14.35 -7.05
C VAL A 154 -12.18 15.66 -6.38
N SER A 155 -12.63 15.61 -5.14
CA SER A 155 -12.94 16.77 -4.30
C SER A 155 -11.85 17.13 -3.30
N GLY A 156 -10.80 16.30 -3.14
CA GLY A 156 -9.68 16.60 -2.26
C GLY A 156 -8.67 15.46 -2.17
N VAL A 157 -7.45 15.78 -1.73
CA VAL A 157 -6.34 14.82 -1.63
C VAL A 157 -5.65 14.95 -0.28
N VAL A 158 -5.44 13.82 0.41
CA VAL A 158 -4.66 13.74 1.65
C VAL A 158 -3.45 12.82 1.42
N LEU A 159 -2.26 13.39 1.42
CA LEU A 159 -0.99 12.68 1.21
C LEU A 159 -0.31 12.44 2.55
N VAL A 160 -0.16 11.18 2.93
CA VAL A 160 0.43 10.75 4.21
C VAL A 160 1.86 10.32 3.98
N ASP A 161 2.83 11.16 4.35
CA ASP A 161 4.27 11.01 4.09
C ASP A 161 4.54 10.49 2.67
N PRO A 162 4.12 11.24 1.63
CA PRO A 162 4.25 10.79 0.25
C PRO A 162 5.72 10.60 -0.12
N MET A 163 5.99 9.61 -0.96
CA MET A 163 7.33 9.39 -1.51
C MET A 163 7.80 10.64 -2.27
N ARG A 164 8.94 11.18 -1.89
CA ARG A 164 9.53 12.40 -2.48
C ARG A 164 10.37 12.03 -3.70
N CYS A 165 9.75 12.07 -4.88
CA CYS A 165 10.46 11.78 -6.13
C CYS A 165 11.49 12.85 -6.49
N GLU A 166 11.28 14.07 -6.05
CA GLU A 166 12.14 15.24 -6.25
C GLU A 166 13.54 15.07 -5.64
N GLU A 167 13.65 14.24 -4.61
CA GLU A 167 14.91 13.93 -3.92
C GLU A 167 15.70 12.78 -4.59
N TRP A 168 15.19 12.19 -5.68
CA TRP A 168 15.68 10.92 -6.19
C TRP A 168 16.70 10.95 -7.35
N PRO A 169 16.79 11.92 -8.26
CA PRO A 169 17.83 11.94 -9.28
C PRO A 169 18.89 13.04 -9.07
N PRO A 170 20.16 12.72 -9.26
CA PRO A 170 20.72 11.38 -9.30
C PRO A 170 20.71 10.72 -7.92
N LEU A 171 20.38 9.42 -7.88
CA LEU A 171 20.45 8.67 -6.62
C LEU A 171 21.82 8.77 -6.01
N ASP A 172 21.88 9.14 -4.72
CA ASP A 172 23.07 8.97 -3.90
C ASP A 172 23.57 7.51 -4.05
N PRO A 173 24.90 7.28 -4.23
CA PRO A 173 25.47 5.94 -4.36
C PRO A 173 25.05 4.96 -3.27
N SER A 174 24.79 5.43 -2.04
CA SER A 174 24.32 4.60 -0.92
C SER A 174 22.88 4.13 -1.15
N LYS A 175 21.99 5.01 -1.60
CA LYS A 175 20.60 4.68 -1.96
C LYS A 175 20.55 3.74 -3.16
N GLN A 176 21.40 3.96 -4.16
CA GLN A 176 21.51 3.08 -5.32
C GLN A 176 21.94 1.67 -4.90
N SER A 177 22.95 1.55 -4.04
CA SER A 177 23.43 0.26 -3.52
C SER A 177 22.36 -0.48 -2.73
N GLN A 178 21.57 0.23 -1.92
CA GLN A 178 20.45 -0.36 -1.16
C GLN A 178 19.35 -0.87 -2.09
N LEU A 179 19.01 -0.12 -3.16
CA LEU A 179 18.04 -0.57 -4.15
C LEU A 179 18.52 -1.79 -4.91
N ASP A 180 19.80 -1.83 -5.30
CA ASP A 180 20.37 -2.95 -6.03
C ASP A 180 20.48 -4.20 -5.15
N LEU A 181 20.80 -4.03 -3.86
CA LEU A 181 20.70 -5.12 -2.88
C LEU A 181 19.26 -5.61 -2.74
N GLY A 182 18.29 -4.71 -2.58
CA GLY A 182 16.88 -5.03 -2.53
C GLY A 182 16.40 -5.78 -3.79
N ARG A 183 16.81 -5.34 -4.97
CA ARG A 183 16.52 -6.00 -6.26
C ARG A 183 17.12 -7.41 -6.33
N ARG A 184 18.35 -7.61 -5.82
CA ARG A 184 18.98 -8.94 -5.77
C ARG A 184 18.27 -9.86 -4.81
N LEU A 185 17.98 -9.42 -3.60
CA LEU A 185 17.30 -10.22 -2.57
C LEU A 185 15.88 -10.63 -2.99
N ILE A 186 15.08 -9.69 -3.48
CA ILE A 186 13.69 -9.95 -3.89
C ILE A 186 13.62 -10.90 -5.11
N ARG A 187 14.66 -10.97 -5.94
CA ARG A 187 14.74 -11.91 -7.06
C ARG A 187 14.63 -13.37 -6.62
N TYR A 188 15.23 -13.71 -5.48
CA TYR A 188 15.24 -15.07 -4.94
C TYR A 188 14.05 -15.33 -4.01
N ALA A 189 13.41 -14.29 -3.49
CA ALA A 189 12.31 -14.45 -2.54
C ALA A 189 11.08 -15.12 -3.16
N HIS A 190 10.78 -14.87 -4.45
CA HIS A 190 9.67 -15.51 -5.15
C HIS A 190 9.79 -17.04 -5.24
N PRO A 191 10.88 -17.64 -5.79
CA PRO A 191 11.03 -19.10 -5.83
C PRO A 191 11.06 -19.73 -4.43
N ILE A 192 11.68 -19.08 -3.44
CA ILE A 192 11.67 -19.51 -2.04
C ILE A 192 10.22 -19.56 -1.50
N ALA A 193 9.40 -18.57 -1.87
CA ALA A 193 7.99 -18.54 -1.48
C ALA A 193 7.17 -19.63 -2.19
N VAL A 194 7.46 -19.94 -3.45
CA VAL A 194 6.82 -21.04 -4.20
C VAL A 194 7.06 -22.36 -3.50
N CYS A 195 8.27 -22.61 -3.00
CA CYS A 195 8.61 -23.80 -2.22
C CYS A 195 8.09 -23.78 -0.77
N GLY A 196 7.28 -22.80 -0.36
CA GLY A 196 6.65 -22.72 0.96
C GLY A 196 7.57 -22.31 2.11
N LEU A 197 8.85 -22.07 1.86
CA LEU A 197 9.82 -21.73 2.92
C LEU A 197 9.52 -20.38 3.56
N THR A 198 9.09 -19.37 2.78
CA THR A 198 8.65 -18.07 3.34
C THR A 198 7.43 -18.23 4.24
N ARG A 199 6.49 -19.11 3.89
CA ARG A 199 5.32 -19.41 4.73
C ARG A 199 5.75 -19.98 6.07
N LEU A 200 6.68 -20.92 6.10
CA LEU A 200 7.23 -21.49 7.33
C LEU A 200 7.91 -20.40 8.18
N ALA A 201 8.76 -19.59 7.55
CA ALA A 201 9.49 -18.51 8.23
C ALA A 201 8.54 -17.45 8.80
N VAL A 202 7.62 -16.93 8.00
CA VAL A 202 6.64 -15.92 8.42
C VAL A 202 5.72 -16.46 9.52
N THR A 203 5.19 -17.68 9.36
CA THR A 203 4.33 -18.29 10.38
C THR A 203 5.08 -18.48 11.71
N SER A 204 6.34 -18.89 11.65
CA SER A 204 7.19 -19.06 12.85
C SER A 204 7.48 -17.71 13.52
N LEU A 205 7.76 -16.67 12.74
CA LEU A 205 7.98 -15.29 13.23
C LEU A 205 6.75 -14.80 14.00
N PHE A 206 5.57 -14.88 13.39
CA PHE A 206 4.33 -14.42 14.02
C PHE A 206 3.90 -15.25 15.22
N ARG A 207 4.22 -16.56 15.25
CA ARG A 207 4.00 -17.40 16.46
C ARG A 207 4.93 -17.03 17.61
N ARG A 208 6.19 -16.69 17.31
CA ARG A 208 7.17 -16.25 18.32
C ARG A 208 6.85 -14.84 18.83
N SER A 209 6.44 -13.90 17.97
CA SER A 209 6.07 -12.55 18.38
C SER A 209 4.87 -12.54 19.35
N LYS A 210 3.94 -13.48 19.22
CA LYS A 210 2.88 -13.69 20.23
C LYS A 210 3.41 -14.07 21.62
N ARG A 211 4.59 -14.70 21.71
CA ARG A 211 5.25 -15.06 22.97
C ARG A 211 6.21 -13.97 23.49
N LEU A 212 6.66 -13.07 22.61
CA LEU A 212 7.70 -12.06 22.89
C LEU A 212 7.14 -10.66 23.12
N SER A 213 5.80 -10.47 23.15
CA SER A 213 5.19 -9.15 23.38
C SER A 213 5.44 -8.53 24.75
N GLY A 214 6.46 -9.00 25.46
CA GLY A 214 6.93 -8.48 26.73
C GLY A 214 8.29 -7.77 26.74
N ASN A 215 9.15 -8.01 25.75
CA ASN A 215 10.50 -7.41 25.74
C ASN A 215 11.08 -7.41 24.32
N LEU A 216 10.90 -6.32 23.57
CA LEU A 216 11.67 -6.04 22.35
C LEU A 216 12.32 -4.65 22.44
N ASP A 217 12.96 -4.39 23.58
CA ASP A 217 13.96 -3.33 23.67
C ASP A 217 15.35 -3.96 23.46
N GLY A 218 16.00 -3.58 22.35
CA GLY A 218 17.43 -3.66 22.19
C GLY A 218 18.03 -4.94 21.66
N ALA A 219 18.18 -5.06 20.33
CA ALA A 219 19.34 -5.73 19.74
C ALA A 219 19.60 -5.21 18.32
N THR A 220 20.55 -4.31 18.20
CA THR A 220 21.14 -3.83 16.93
C THR A 220 22.01 -4.90 16.31
N VAL A 221 21.71 -5.33 15.07
CA VAL A 221 22.64 -6.05 14.21
C VAL A 221 22.49 -5.61 12.74
N ALA A 222 23.64 -5.37 12.10
CA ALA A 222 23.82 -4.65 10.85
C ALA A 222 23.11 -5.26 9.59
N GLY A 223 22.67 -4.38 8.72
CA GLY A 223 22.43 -4.53 7.28
C GLY A 223 21.15 -5.23 6.83
N GLY A 224 20.87 -6.45 7.20
CA GLY A 224 19.66 -7.20 6.81
C GLY A 224 18.55 -7.17 7.84
N ARG A 225 18.87 -6.90 9.08
CA ARG A 225 17.92 -6.78 10.19
C ARG A 225 17.10 -5.49 10.12
N HIS A 226 17.65 -4.37 9.67
CA HIS A 226 16.90 -3.11 9.56
C HIS A 226 15.62 -3.22 8.72
N VAL A 227 15.61 -4.01 7.65
CA VAL A 227 14.40 -4.19 6.84
C VAL A 227 13.37 -5.06 7.56
N ILE A 228 13.81 -6.13 8.22
CA ILE A 228 12.93 -7.02 8.98
C ILE A 228 12.39 -6.30 10.20
N ASP A 229 13.22 -5.55 10.92
CA ASP A 229 12.81 -4.78 12.10
C ASP A 229 11.83 -3.66 11.71
N ARG A 230 12.07 -2.95 10.60
CA ARG A 230 11.15 -1.93 10.09
C ARG A 230 9.78 -2.52 9.72
N ILE A 231 9.76 -3.68 9.07
CA ILE A 231 8.54 -4.37 8.68
C ILE A 231 7.81 -4.97 9.90
N THR A 232 8.54 -5.53 10.87
CA THR A 232 7.94 -6.07 12.10
C THR A 232 7.42 -4.97 13.00
N ASN A 233 8.08 -3.82 13.08
CA ASN A 233 7.60 -2.65 13.79
C ASN A 233 6.31 -2.10 13.19
N GLU A 234 6.19 -2.04 11.85
CA GLU A 234 4.96 -1.65 11.17
C GLU A 234 3.78 -2.55 11.58
N VAL A 235 3.97 -3.87 11.48
CA VAL A 235 2.91 -4.82 11.85
C VAL A 235 2.61 -4.76 13.34
N GLY A 236 3.61 -4.47 14.18
CA GLY A 236 3.44 -4.28 15.62
C GLY A 236 2.48 -3.14 15.98
N LYS A 237 2.44 -2.10 15.16
CA LYS A 237 1.53 -0.94 15.31
C LYS A 237 0.10 -1.22 14.82
N MET A 238 -0.09 -2.26 13.99
CA MET A 238 -1.42 -2.63 13.49
C MET A 238 -2.25 -3.37 14.55
N PRO A 239 -3.59 -3.32 14.47
CA PRO A 239 -4.47 -4.13 15.31
C PRO A 239 -4.11 -5.63 15.21
N ARG A 240 -4.07 -6.32 16.36
CA ARG A 240 -3.62 -7.72 16.41
C ARG A 240 -4.48 -8.69 15.60
N GLU A 241 -5.75 -8.36 15.38
CA GLU A 241 -6.66 -9.17 14.55
C GLU A 241 -6.25 -9.23 13.08
N VAL A 242 -5.51 -8.24 12.55
CA VAL A 242 -5.05 -8.26 11.15
C VAL A 242 -3.72 -9.01 10.96
N TRP A 243 -2.95 -9.26 12.01
CA TRP A 243 -1.65 -9.93 11.92
C TRP A 243 -1.67 -11.28 11.20
N PRO A 244 -2.66 -12.18 11.43
CA PRO A 244 -2.74 -13.44 10.69
C PRO A 244 -2.95 -13.23 9.20
N VAL A 245 -3.66 -12.15 8.81
CA VAL A 245 -3.92 -11.82 7.41
C VAL A 245 -2.66 -11.26 6.75
N VAL A 246 -1.93 -10.39 7.45
CA VAL A 246 -0.62 -9.87 7.00
C VAL A 246 0.35 -11.04 6.79
N ALA A 247 0.43 -11.98 7.74
CA ALA A 247 1.26 -13.18 7.62
C ALA A 247 0.85 -14.03 6.40
N ALA A 248 -0.45 -14.16 6.13
CA ALA A 248 -0.98 -14.84 4.95
C ALA A 248 -0.53 -14.14 3.65
N HIS A 249 -0.62 -12.80 3.58
CA HIS A 249 -0.17 -12.02 2.43
C HIS A 249 1.34 -12.16 2.18
N TRP A 250 2.16 -12.01 3.21
CA TRP A 250 3.62 -12.13 3.11
C TRP A 250 4.10 -13.56 2.82
N SER A 251 3.26 -14.56 3.05
CA SER A 251 3.56 -15.94 2.69
C SER A 251 3.32 -16.24 1.21
N ARG A 252 2.68 -15.35 0.45
CA ARG A 252 2.31 -15.60 -0.95
C ARG A 252 3.45 -15.27 -1.92
N PRO A 253 3.72 -16.14 -2.92
CA PRO A 253 4.70 -15.84 -3.98
C PRO A 253 4.38 -14.55 -4.75
N SER A 254 3.08 -14.24 -4.96
CA SER A 254 2.63 -13.01 -5.63
C SER A 254 3.07 -11.74 -4.92
N PHE A 255 3.18 -11.74 -3.59
CA PHE A 255 3.69 -10.61 -2.82
C PHE A 255 5.11 -10.21 -3.27
N TYR A 256 6.02 -11.16 -3.36
CA TYR A 256 7.41 -10.91 -3.75
C TYR A 256 7.56 -10.49 -5.19
N SER A 257 6.77 -11.08 -6.10
CA SER A 257 6.73 -10.63 -7.50
C SER A 257 6.13 -9.23 -7.64
N GLY A 258 5.12 -8.90 -6.84
CA GLY A 258 4.52 -7.57 -6.78
C GLY A 258 5.50 -6.51 -6.29
N VAL A 259 6.15 -6.72 -5.14
CA VAL A 259 7.19 -5.83 -4.60
C VAL A 259 8.33 -5.65 -5.60
N ARG A 260 8.81 -6.75 -6.21
CA ARG A 260 9.83 -6.69 -7.26
C ARG A 260 9.40 -5.82 -8.43
N SER A 261 8.15 -5.93 -8.88
CA SER A 261 7.62 -5.13 -9.98
C SER A 261 7.60 -3.64 -9.63
N HIS A 262 7.20 -3.27 -8.40
CA HIS A 262 7.26 -1.88 -7.93
C HIS A 262 8.71 -1.36 -7.91
N ILE A 263 9.64 -2.09 -7.29
CA ILE A 263 11.06 -1.69 -7.22
C ILE A 263 11.65 -1.53 -8.64
N LYS A 264 11.29 -2.42 -9.57
CA LYS A 264 11.71 -2.31 -10.98
C LYS A 264 11.16 -1.06 -11.64
N SER A 265 9.96 -0.62 -11.29
CA SER A 265 9.28 0.53 -11.89
C SER A 265 9.66 1.87 -11.25
N ILE A 266 10.50 1.90 -10.19
CA ILE A 266 10.89 3.15 -9.51
C ILE A 266 11.52 4.18 -10.47
N PRO A 267 12.46 3.83 -11.37
CA PRO A 267 13.03 4.82 -12.28
C PRO A 267 11.99 5.45 -13.22
N ASP A 268 11.04 4.66 -13.70
CA ASP A 268 9.94 5.16 -14.54
C ASP A 268 8.96 6.00 -13.71
N THR A 269 8.68 5.60 -12.47
CA THR A 269 7.88 6.37 -11.51
C THR A 269 8.47 7.75 -11.26
N VAL A 270 9.77 7.82 -10.99
CA VAL A 270 10.47 9.09 -10.76
C VAL A 270 10.37 9.98 -12.00
N ARG A 271 10.65 9.45 -13.19
CA ARG A 271 10.53 10.19 -14.44
C ARG A 271 9.11 10.70 -14.67
N GLU A 272 8.11 9.87 -14.47
CA GLU A 272 6.70 10.20 -14.61
C GLU A 272 6.29 11.33 -13.67
N MET A 273 6.71 11.26 -12.40
CA MET A 273 6.33 12.25 -11.39
C MET A 273 7.08 13.60 -11.53
N HIS A 274 8.31 13.59 -12.07
CA HIS A 274 9.02 14.81 -12.40
C HIS A 274 8.36 15.60 -13.54
N GLN A 275 7.69 14.90 -14.45
CA GLN A 275 6.96 15.49 -15.57
C GLN A 275 5.48 15.78 -15.23
N ALA A 276 5.06 15.46 -14.01
CA ALA A 276 3.68 15.65 -13.58
C ALA A 276 3.42 17.13 -13.29
N GLU A 277 2.35 17.65 -13.88
CA GLU A 277 1.84 19.00 -13.58
C GLU A 277 1.38 19.11 -12.12
N PRO A 278 1.36 20.32 -11.54
CA PRO A 278 0.71 20.56 -10.26
C PRO A 278 -0.80 20.23 -10.31
N ILE A 279 -1.36 19.75 -9.21
CA ILE A 279 -2.82 19.61 -9.04
C ILE A 279 -3.41 21.03 -8.95
N ARG A 280 -4.38 21.34 -9.81
CA ARG A 280 -5.05 22.64 -9.85
C ARG A 280 -6.44 22.54 -9.25
N GLU A 281 -6.87 23.59 -8.54
CA GLU A 281 -8.22 23.75 -8.00
C GLU A 281 -8.65 22.71 -6.93
N ILE A 282 -7.99 21.55 -6.86
CA ILE A 282 -8.30 20.53 -5.86
C ILE A 282 -7.46 20.77 -4.60
N PRO A 283 -8.08 20.87 -3.40
CA PRO A 283 -7.33 21.05 -2.16
C PRO A 283 -6.49 19.80 -1.81
N VAL A 284 -5.25 20.04 -1.39
CA VAL A 284 -4.29 18.99 -1.00
C VAL A 284 -3.81 19.24 0.42
N THR A 285 -3.93 18.23 1.27
CA THR A 285 -3.29 18.22 2.60
C THR A 285 -2.15 17.21 2.62
N ILE A 286 -0.95 17.63 3.04
CA ILE A 286 0.21 16.76 3.17
C ILE A 286 0.54 16.60 4.65
N LEU A 287 0.54 15.37 5.13
CA LEU A 287 1.00 15.02 6.47
C LEU A 287 2.48 14.61 6.40
N THR A 288 3.33 15.31 7.13
CA THR A 288 4.79 15.10 7.15
C THR A 288 5.23 14.66 8.55
N PRO A 289 6.04 13.57 8.68
CA PRO A 289 6.55 13.14 9.99
C PRO A 289 7.39 14.19 10.65
N GLY A 290 7.31 14.31 12.00
CA GLY A 290 8.10 15.27 12.77
C GLY A 290 9.61 15.08 12.66
N ILE A 291 10.06 13.85 12.35
CA ILE A 291 11.48 13.55 12.13
C ILE A 291 11.99 13.96 10.74
N SER A 292 11.08 14.26 9.82
CA SER A 292 11.43 14.65 8.45
C SER A 292 11.53 16.17 8.30
N THR A 293 12.42 16.64 7.44
CA THR A 293 12.44 18.04 7.04
C THR A 293 11.13 18.40 6.36
N PRO A 294 10.44 19.49 6.78
CA PRO A 294 9.26 19.98 6.09
C PRO A 294 9.54 20.27 4.61
N LEU A 295 8.54 20.13 3.76
CA LEU A 295 8.65 20.46 2.35
C LEU A 295 8.81 21.98 2.19
N SER A 296 9.72 22.40 1.30
CA SER A 296 9.85 23.81 0.93
C SER A 296 8.62 24.29 0.14
N GLN A 297 8.40 25.60 0.11
CA GLN A 297 7.31 26.20 -0.69
C GLN A 297 7.44 25.86 -2.18
N GLU A 298 8.67 25.75 -2.70
CA GLU A 298 8.91 25.30 -4.06
C GLU A 298 8.41 23.87 -4.30
N LEU A 299 8.66 22.94 -3.37
CA LEU A 299 8.17 21.56 -3.49
C LEU A 299 6.66 21.48 -3.33
N LEU A 300 6.06 22.27 -2.44
CA LEU A 300 4.61 22.34 -2.29
C LEU A 300 3.94 22.83 -3.58
N SER A 301 4.48 23.90 -4.21
CA SER A 301 3.94 24.42 -5.48
C SER A 301 4.05 23.44 -6.66
N ARG A 302 5.01 22.51 -6.63
CA ARG A 302 5.09 21.42 -7.62
C ARG A 302 4.04 20.34 -7.39
N ILE A 303 3.45 20.27 -6.20
CA ILE A 303 2.40 19.29 -5.90
C ILE A 303 1.04 19.85 -6.29
N GLY A 304 0.77 21.12 -5.99
CA GLY A 304 -0.49 21.76 -6.31
C GLY A 304 -0.54 23.25 -5.95
N ASP A 305 -1.58 23.93 -6.40
CA ASP A 305 -1.79 25.37 -6.15
C ASP A 305 -2.41 25.62 -4.75
N ASN A 306 -3.19 24.67 -4.23
CA ASN A 306 -3.86 24.77 -2.93
C ASN A 306 -3.38 23.63 -2.02
N VAL A 307 -2.17 23.82 -1.44
CA VAL A 307 -1.51 22.78 -0.64
C VAL A 307 -1.30 23.26 0.79
N GLN A 308 -1.82 22.49 1.76
CA GLN A 308 -1.56 22.67 3.18
C GLN A 308 -0.63 21.56 3.68
N GLN A 309 0.43 21.90 4.41
CA GLN A 309 1.28 20.97 5.11
C GLN A 309 0.95 20.93 6.60
N VAL A 310 0.82 19.73 7.16
CA VAL A 310 0.60 19.46 8.57
C VAL A 310 1.72 18.55 9.09
N ILE A 311 2.34 18.91 10.19
CA ILE A 311 3.40 18.11 10.81
C ILE A 311 2.78 17.12 11.80
N ALA A 312 3.20 15.87 11.72
CA ALA A 312 2.88 14.80 12.67
C ALA A 312 4.05 14.62 13.64
N PRO A 313 4.04 15.28 14.82
CA PRO A 313 5.23 15.44 15.65
C PRO A 313 5.70 14.14 16.31
N ALA A 314 4.80 13.20 16.56
CA ALA A 314 5.09 11.94 17.22
C ALA A 314 5.28 10.76 16.26
N SER A 315 5.24 11.03 14.94
CA SER A 315 5.28 9.99 13.92
C SER A 315 6.61 9.90 13.20
N GLU A 316 6.89 8.68 12.76
CA GLU A 316 7.82 8.35 11.70
C GLU A 316 7.05 8.15 10.38
N HIS A 317 7.59 7.33 9.47
CA HIS A 317 7.01 7.05 8.14
C HIS A 317 5.55 6.59 8.17
N TRP A 318 5.08 5.96 9.23
CA TRP A 318 3.77 5.33 9.34
C TRP A 318 2.75 6.20 10.09
N ILE A 319 2.58 7.47 9.70
CA ILE A 319 1.71 8.44 10.40
C ILE A 319 0.30 7.88 10.66
N HIS A 320 -0.27 7.14 9.72
CA HIS A 320 -1.61 6.53 9.86
C HIS A 320 -1.68 5.38 10.89
N LEU A 321 -0.52 4.90 11.36
CA LEU A 321 -0.40 3.92 12.44
C LEU A 321 0.07 4.58 13.75
N ASP A 322 0.90 5.61 13.67
CA ASP A 322 1.46 6.31 14.82
C ASP A 322 0.50 7.37 15.39
N GLU A 323 -0.07 8.19 14.52
CA GLU A 323 -1.03 9.26 14.85
C GLU A 323 -2.31 9.13 14.00
N PRO A 324 -3.08 8.04 14.14
CA PRO A 324 -4.29 7.82 13.34
C PRO A 324 -5.32 8.94 13.47
N ASP A 325 -5.45 9.55 14.65
CA ASP A 325 -6.40 10.63 14.90
C ASP A 325 -6.08 11.90 14.11
N LEU A 326 -4.79 12.20 13.88
CA LEU A 326 -4.36 13.30 13.01
C LEU A 326 -4.79 13.05 11.56
N VAL A 327 -4.61 11.82 11.07
CA VAL A 327 -5.03 11.42 9.73
C VAL A 327 -6.55 11.48 9.59
N ILE A 328 -7.29 10.95 10.59
CA ILE A 328 -8.77 10.96 10.61
C ILE A 328 -9.31 12.39 10.62
N SER A 329 -8.71 13.29 11.43
CA SER A 329 -9.14 14.69 11.51
C SER A 329 -8.88 15.44 10.19
N SER A 330 -7.73 15.21 9.54
CA SER A 330 -7.41 15.77 8.22
C SER A 330 -8.38 15.29 7.14
N ILE A 331 -8.71 13.99 7.13
CA ILE A 331 -9.71 13.43 6.23
C ILE A 331 -11.09 14.04 6.50
N ARG A 332 -11.49 14.17 7.77
CA ARG A 332 -12.77 14.77 8.16
C ARG A 332 -12.90 16.23 7.69
N ALA A 333 -11.86 17.03 7.86
CA ALA A 333 -11.82 18.40 7.39
C ALA A 333 -12.03 18.47 5.87
N MET A 334 -11.31 17.63 5.12
CA MET A 334 -11.43 17.53 3.65
C MET A 334 -12.84 17.10 3.21
N VAL A 335 -13.41 16.08 3.84
CA VAL A 335 -14.79 15.61 3.55
C VAL A 335 -15.83 16.69 3.87
N THR A 336 -15.64 17.45 4.94
CA THR A 336 -16.58 18.52 5.33
C THR A 336 -16.50 19.70 4.36
N ALA A 337 -15.32 20.12 3.96
CA ALA A 337 -15.12 21.17 2.96
C ALA A 337 -15.78 20.80 1.62
N ALA A 338 -15.54 19.59 1.14
CA ALA A 338 -16.13 19.09 -0.11
C ALA A 338 -17.66 18.95 -0.08
N ALA A 339 -18.27 18.77 1.11
CA ALA A 339 -19.72 18.68 1.25
C ALA A 339 -20.43 20.05 1.26
N THR A 340 -19.68 21.14 1.50
CA THR A 340 -20.20 22.51 1.56
C THR A 340 -20.13 23.24 0.23
N GLU A 341 -19.30 22.79 -0.70
CA GLU A 341 -19.26 23.36 -2.06
C GLU A 341 -20.40 22.77 -2.89
N PRO A 342 -21.31 23.60 -3.45
CA PRO A 342 -22.35 23.09 -4.35
C PRO A 342 -21.65 22.53 -5.61
N VAL A 343 -21.99 21.29 -5.97
CA VAL A 343 -21.62 20.70 -7.26
C VAL A 343 -22.07 21.65 -8.35
N ALA A 344 -21.12 22.29 -9.05
CA ALA A 344 -21.41 23.07 -10.23
C ALA A 344 -21.99 22.10 -11.27
N VAL A 345 -23.31 22.08 -11.39
CA VAL A 345 -24.00 21.38 -12.47
C VAL A 345 -23.68 22.16 -13.75
N SER A 346 -22.74 21.67 -14.54
CA SER A 346 -22.57 22.13 -15.92
C SER A 346 -23.84 21.75 -16.69
N VAL A 347 -24.63 22.78 -17.01
CA VAL A 347 -25.78 22.73 -17.92
C VAL A 347 -25.31 22.53 -19.35
#